data_bc1bf5da0f74a2357829c145b7879f85
#
_entry.id   bc1bf5da0f74a2357829c145b7879f85
#
_cell.length_a   1.000
_cell.length_b   1.000
_cell.length_c   1.000
_cell.angle_alpha   90.00
_cell.angle_beta   90.00
_cell.angle_gamma   90.00
#
_symmetry.space_group_name_H-M   'P 1'
#
loop_
_entity.id
_entity.type
_entity.pdbx_description
1 polymer ?
#
loop_
_entity_poly.entity_id
_entity_poly.type
_entity_poly.pdbx_seq_one_letter_code
_entity_poly.pdbx_strand_id
1 'polypeptide(L)'
;MKKQFAVFGLGSFGMSVAVTLQKLGCEVVAVDEDMDRVEEVADKVSFAMAADVGDPEVIEAMGARNLDGVVVAVSGMEASILATMVSKEIGVPYVIAKARNDLHEKVLKKVGADVVIFPEREMGMRIARSMVSKNFADWIALSDEYSMIETAVPQKWVGKTLLDLDVRKNYDVSVVGIKRNGEFEVSPDPGKALEEGMLMILIGSNRALEKI
;
A
#
# COMPACT_ATOMS: atom_id res chain seq x y z
N MET A 1 -24.03 6.52 -6.19
CA MET A 1 -24.15 5.31 -5.35
C MET A 1 -22.87 5.17 -4.56
N LYS A 2 -22.95 4.65 -3.34
CA LYS A 2 -21.72 4.27 -2.59
C LYS A 2 -21.10 3.05 -3.25
N LYS A 3 -19.77 2.99 -3.30
CA LYS A 3 -19.05 1.80 -3.77
C LYS A 3 -19.17 0.67 -2.75
N GLN A 4 -19.28 -0.56 -3.24
CA GLN A 4 -19.49 -1.78 -2.44
C GLN A 4 -18.29 -2.72 -2.64
N PHE A 5 -17.68 -3.14 -1.54
CA PHE A 5 -16.52 -4.05 -1.56
C PHE A 5 -16.73 -5.22 -0.61
N ALA A 6 -16.15 -6.36 -0.96
CA ALA A 6 -15.98 -7.44 0.02
C ALA A 6 -14.51 -7.60 0.41
N VAL A 7 -14.29 -8.03 1.65
CA VAL A 7 -12.97 -8.41 2.15
C VAL A 7 -13.08 -9.83 2.71
N PHE A 8 -12.37 -10.76 2.10
CA PHE A 8 -12.30 -12.17 2.44
C PHE A 8 -11.03 -12.44 3.22
N GLY A 9 -11.19 -12.84 4.49
CA GLY A 9 -10.11 -13.00 5.44
C GLY A 9 -9.86 -11.73 6.28
N LEU A 10 -10.12 -11.83 7.58
CA LEU A 10 -10.02 -10.74 8.55
C LEU A 10 -8.80 -10.86 9.48
N GLY A 11 -7.70 -11.42 8.96
CA GLY A 11 -6.39 -11.24 9.59
C GLY A 11 -5.99 -9.77 9.63
N SER A 12 -4.83 -9.44 10.22
CA SER A 12 -4.38 -8.04 10.42
C SER A 12 -4.47 -7.17 9.17
N PHE A 13 -4.15 -7.73 7.99
CA PHE A 13 -4.24 -7.00 6.73
C PHE A 13 -5.71 -6.78 6.30
N GLY A 14 -6.51 -7.85 6.22
CA GLY A 14 -7.90 -7.76 5.78
C GLY A 14 -8.76 -6.91 6.71
N MET A 15 -8.58 -7.02 8.03
CA MET A 15 -9.21 -6.15 9.03
C MET A 15 -8.91 -4.67 8.77
N SER A 16 -7.64 -4.35 8.54
CA SER A 16 -7.21 -2.98 8.24
C SER A 16 -7.85 -2.45 6.95
N VAL A 17 -7.91 -3.27 5.90
CA VAL A 17 -8.55 -2.91 4.62
C VAL A 17 -10.04 -2.68 4.81
N ALA A 18 -10.76 -3.60 5.46
CA ALA A 18 -12.21 -3.51 5.68
C ALA A 18 -12.60 -2.23 6.43
N VAL A 19 -11.95 -1.98 7.56
CA VAL A 19 -12.21 -0.78 8.38
C VAL A 19 -11.85 0.51 7.63
N THR A 20 -10.78 0.49 6.84
CA THR A 20 -10.37 1.68 6.08
C THR A 20 -11.34 1.98 4.94
N LEU A 21 -11.78 0.99 4.19
CA LEU A 21 -12.80 1.16 3.13
C LEU A 21 -14.10 1.73 3.71
N GLN A 22 -14.53 1.25 4.87
CA GLN A 22 -15.72 1.78 5.55
C GLN A 22 -15.54 3.25 5.97
N LYS A 23 -14.37 3.62 6.52
CA LYS A 23 -14.05 5.02 6.87
C LYS A 23 -14.00 5.94 5.65
N LEU A 24 -13.65 5.42 4.49
CA LEU A 24 -13.67 6.12 3.21
C LEU A 24 -15.08 6.25 2.61
N GLY A 25 -16.12 5.78 3.32
CA GLY A 25 -17.52 5.92 2.94
C GLY A 25 -18.04 4.83 2.01
N CYS A 26 -17.28 3.75 1.81
CA CYS A 26 -17.75 2.58 1.06
C CYS A 26 -18.65 1.70 1.93
N GLU A 27 -19.47 0.87 1.31
CA GLU A 27 -20.16 -0.23 1.96
C GLU A 27 -19.26 -1.47 1.90
N VAL A 28 -19.06 -2.14 3.05
CA VAL A 28 -18.11 -3.24 3.16
C VAL A 28 -18.79 -4.49 3.70
N VAL A 29 -18.61 -5.60 2.98
CA VAL A 29 -18.91 -6.95 3.43
C VAL A 29 -17.61 -7.61 3.88
N ALA A 30 -17.48 -7.89 5.17
CA ALA A 30 -16.31 -8.51 5.76
C ALA A 30 -16.60 -9.99 6.06
N VAL A 31 -15.75 -10.90 5.62
CA VAL A 31 -15.98 -12.35 5.71
C VAL A 31 -14.74 -13.05 6.23
N ASP A 32 -14.90 -13.88 7.25
CA ASP A 32 -13.86 -14.79 7.76
C ASP A 32 -14.53 -16.07 8.28
N GLU A 33 -13.83 -17.19 8.30
CA GLU A 33 -14.32 -18.43 8.92
C GLU A 33 -14.29 -18.36 10.46
N ASP A 34 -13.45 -17.51 11.01
CA ASP A 34 -13.25 -17.28 12.44
C ASP A 34 -14.28 -16.29 12.98
N MET A 35 -15.22 -16.76 13.79
CA MET A 35 -16.29 -15.95 14.38
C MET A 35 -15.76 -14.84 15.27
N ASP A 36 -14.66 -15.04 15.99
CA ASP A 36 -14.07 -14.01 16.88
C ASP A 36 -13.64 -12.79 16.08
N ARG A 37 -13.06 -12.99 14.87
CA ARG A 37 -12.69 -11.91 13.97
C ARG A 37 -13.89 -11.21 13.35
N VAL A 38 -14.94 -11.98 13.06
CA VAL A 38 -16.21 -11.41 12.55
C VAL A 38 -16.86 -10.53 13.60
N GLU A 39 -16.90 -10.97 14.87
CA GLU A 39 -17.42 -10.17 15.98
C GLU A 39 -16.58 -8.90 16.20
N GLU A 40 -15.25 -8.99 16.10
CA GLU A 40 -14.35 -7.84 16.24
C GLU A 40 -14.62 -6.74 15.21
N VAL A 41 -15.05 -7.07 14.00
CA VAL A 41 -15.25 -6.11 12.90
C VAL A 41 -16.71 -5.67 12.75
N ALA A 42 -17.66 -6.37 13.35
CA ALA A 42 -19.10 -6.23 13.09
C ALA A 42 -19.65 -4.81 13.30
N ASP A 43 -19.14 -4.09 14.28
CA ASP A 43 -19.52 -2.69 14.56
C ASP A 43 -18.75 -1.65 13.73
N LYS A 44 -17.75 -2.08 12.94
CA LYS A 44 -16.84 -1.22 12.18
C LYS A 44 -17.07 -1.23 10.67
N VAL A 45 -17.95 -2.11 10.17
CA VAL A 45 -18.25 -2.29 8.74
C VAL A 45 -19.77 -2.37 8.49
N SER A 46 -20.18 -2.33 7.23
CA SER A 46 -21.62 -2.37 6.87
C SER A 46 -22.24 -3.73 7.13
N PHE A 47 -21.49 -4.80 6.87
CA PHE A 47 -21.92 -6.18 7.10
C PHE A 47 -20.72 -7.09 7.39
N ALA A 48 -20.87 -7.98 8.37
CA ALA A 48 -19.86 -8.97 8.70
C ALA A 48 -20.52 -10.35 8.80
N MET A 49 -19.87 -11.40 8.29
CA MET A 49 -20.37 -12.75 8.34
C MET A 49 -19.29 -13.80 8.50
N ALA A 50 -19.58 -14.85 9.27
CA ALA A 50 -18.74 -16.02 9.38
C ALA A 50 -19.07 -17.00 8.24
N ALA A 51 -18.07 -17.24 7.35
CA ALA A 51 -18.23 -18.19 6.25
C ALA A 51 -16.87 -18.61 5.69
N ASP A 52 -16.82 -19.81 5.10
CA ASP A 52 -15.66 -20.29 4.35
C ASP A 52 -15.73 -19.79 2.90
N VAL A 53 -14.86 -18.86 2.54
CA VAL A 53 -14.74 -18.35 1.16
C VAL A 53 -13.99 -19.30 0.24
N GLY A 54 -13.52 -20.42 0.71
CA GLY A 54 -13.08 -21.55 -0.11
C GLY A 54 -14.24 -22.32 -0.72
N ASP A 55 -15.48 -22.09 -0.27
CA ASP A 55 -16.68 -22.63 -0.85
C ASP A 55 -17.26 -21.67 -1.90
N PRO A 56 -17.30 -22.05 -3.20
CA PRO A 56 -17.86 -21.22 -4.27
C PRO A 56 -19.29 -20.79 -4.04
N GLU A 57 -20.13 -21.64 -3.46
CA GLU A 57 -21.56 -21.37 -3.22
C GLU A 57 -21.73 -20.20 -2.25
N VAL A 58 -20.83 -20.05 -1.28
CA VAL A 58 -20.83 -18.93 -0.33
C VAL A 58 -20.61 -17.59 -1.07
N ILE A 59 -19.64 -17.52 -1.98
CA ILE A 59 -19.32 -16.30 -2.73
C ILE A 59 -20.48 -15.92 -3.67
N GLU A 60 -21.09 -16.90 -4.33
CA GLU A 60 -22.24 -16.68 -5.20
C GLU A 60 -23.47 -16.19 -4.41
N ALA A 61 -23.77 -16.84 -3.27
CA ALA A 61 -24.89 -16.51 -2.41
C ALA A 61 -24.81 -15.10 -1.81
N MET A 62 -23.61 -14.59 -1.56
CA MET A 62 -23.40 -13.21 -1.10
C MET A 62 -23.74 -12.14 -2.15
N GLY A 63 -24.06 -12.52 -3.38
CA GLY A 63 -24.35 -11.57 -4.45
C GLY A 63 -23.12 -10.78 -4.90
N ALA A 64 -21.95 -11.38 -4.81
CA ALA A 64 -20.65 -10.73 -5.06
C ALA A 64 -20.52 -10.12 -6.46
N ARG A 65 -21.35 -10.55 -7.44
CA ARG A 65 -21.44 -9.93 -8.78
C ARG A 65 -21.82 -8.44 -8.78
N ASN A 66 -22.44 -7.96 -7.70
CA ASN A 66 -22.89 -6.58 -7.58
C ASN A 66 -21.84 -5.67 -6.91
N LEU A 67 -20.72 -6.24 -6.46
CA LEU A 67 -19.65 -5.51 -5.81
C LEU A 67 -18.78 -4.78 -6.84
N ASP A 68 -18.25 -3.64 -6.45
CA ASP A 68 -17.25 -2.90 -7.22
C ASP A 68 -15.87 -3.57 -7.15
N GLY A 69 -15.61 -4.38 -6.13
CA GLY A 69 -14.39 -5.15 -6.00
C GLY A 69 -14.33 -6.05 -4.78
N VAL A 70 -13.37 -6.96 -4.80
CA VAL A 70 -13.11 -7.92 -3.74
C VAL A 70 -11.63 -7.90 -3.36
N VAL A 71 -11.33 -7.95 -2.06
CA VAL A 71 -9.99 -8.17 -1.53
C VAL A 71 -9.90 -9.54 -0.90
N VAL A 72 -9.10 -10.43 -1.50
CA VAL A 72 -8.87 -11.78 -1.01
C VAL A 72 -7.62 -11.79 -0.14
N ALA A 73 -7.80 -11.88 1.19
CA ALA A 73 -6.75 -11.79 2.20
C ALA A 73 -6.65 -13.03 3.10
N VAL A 74 -7.31 -14.13 2.71
CA VAL A 74 -7.27 -15.40 3.43
C VAL A 74 -5.87 -16.01 3.46
N SER A 75 -5.55 -16.76 4.52
CA SER A 75 -4.22 -17.36 4.69
C SER A 75 -4.07 -18.71 4.00
N GLY A 76 -5.15 -19.44 3.77
CA GLY A 76 -5.15 -20.71 3.02
C GLY A 76 -4.86 -20.49 1.53
N MET A 77 -3.86 -21.21 0.98
CA MET A 77 -3.52 -21.05 -0.45
C MET A 77 -4.67 -21.52 -1.36
N GLU A 78 -5.27 -22.64 -1.04
CA GLU A 78 -6.40 -23.20 -1.79
C GLU A 78 -7.61 -22.27 -1.75
N ALA A 79 -8.06 -21.87 -0.56
CA ALA A 79 -9.17 -20.94 -0.38
C ALA A 79 -8.91 -19.60 -1.09
N SER A 80 -7.68 -19.08 -1.03
CA SER A 80 -7.30 -17.85 -1.73
C SER A 80 -7.41 -17.97 -3.24
N ILE A 81 -6.97 -19.08 -3.83
CA ILE A 81 -7.04 -19.34 -5.27
C ILE A 81 -8.51 -19.50 -5.69
N LEU A 82 -9.29 -20.31 -4.97
CA LEU A 82 -10.71 -20.53 -5.26
C LEU A 82 -11.51 -19.24 -5.13
N ALA A 83 -11.36 -18.51 -4.03
CA ALA A 83 -12.06 -17.23 -3.84
C ALA A 83 -11.73 -16.20 -4.94
N THR A 84 -10.48 -16.14 -5.39
CA THR A 84 -10.07 -15.26 -6.49
C THR A 84 -10.70 -15.68 -7.82
N MET A 85 -10.61 -16.96 -8.15
CA MET A 85 -11.16 -17.53 -9.38
C MET A 85 -12.66 -17.33 -9.47
N VAL A 86 -13.40 -17.75 -8.45
CA VAL A 86 -14.87 -17.62 -8.39
C VAL A 86 -15.29 -16.16 -8.48
N SER A 87 -14.63 -15.27 -7.74
CA SER A 87 -14.92 -13.82 -7.82
C SER A 87 -14.80 -13.28 -9.24
N LYS A 88 -13.80 -13.72 -10.00
CA LYS A 88 -13.64 -13.32 -11.41
C LYS A 88 -14.68 -13.98 -12.32
N GLU A 89 -14.98 -15.26 -12.14
CA GLU A 89 -15.96 -16.00 -12.94
C GLU A 89 -17.38 -15.43 -12.82
N ILE A 90 -17.78 -14.99 -11.62
CA ILE A 90 -19.07 -14.35 -11.41
C ILE A 90 -19.12 -12.88 -11.85
N GLY A 91 -18.00 -12.33 -12.32
CA GLY A 91 -17.91 -11.03 -12.94
C GLY A 91 -17.59 -9.86 -12.02
N VAL A 92 -16.96 -10.09 -10.85
CA VAL A 92 -16.44 -8.99 -10.02
C VAL A 92 -15.42 -8.18 -10.83
N PRO A 93 -15.62 -6.86 -11.00
CA PRO A 93 -14.79 -6.06 -11.90
C PRO A 93 -13.34 -5.91 -11.43
N TYR A 94 -13.10 -5.88 -10.11
CA TYR A 94 -11.76 -5.65 -9.55
C TYR A 94 -11.46 -6.58 -8.38
N VAL A 95 -10.50 -7.46 -8.55
CA VAL A 95 -10.09 -8.44 -7.53
C VAL A 95 -8.63 -8.23 -7.16
N ILE A 96 -8.39 -7.89 -5.90
CA ILE A 96 -7.06 -7.82 -5.30
C ILE A 96 -6.84 -9.08 -4.48
N ALA A 97 -5.71 -9.77 -4.67
CA ALA A 97 -5.39 -10.96 -3.92
C ALA A 97 -4.04 -10.85 -3.20
N LYS A 98 -4.00 -11.28 -1.94
CA LYS A 98 -2.79 -11.34 -1.15
C LYS A 98 -2.04 -12.63 -1.43
N ALA A 99 -0.79 -12.51 -1.90
CA ALA A 99 0.08 -13.65 -2.10
C ALA A 99 0.97 -13.94 -0.88
N ARG A 100 1.34 -15.20 -0.69
CA ARG A 100 2.27 -15.67 0.36
C ARG A 100 3.69 -15.88 -0.17
N ASN A 101 3.84 -16.19 -1.46
CA ASN A 101 5.12 -16.42 -2.12
C ASN A 101 4.96 -16.24 -3.65
N ASP A 102 6.07 -16.30 -4.37
CA ASP A 102 6.10 -16.06 -5.82
C ASP A 102 5.32 -17.09 -6.64
N LEU A 103 5.23 -18.34 -6.17
CA LEU A 103 4.42 -19.35 -6.83
C LEU A 103 2.93 -19.02 -6.70
N HIS A 104 2.50 -18.64 -5.49
CA HIS A 104 1.12 -18.23 -5.24
C HIS A 104 0.75 -16.99 -6.08
N GLU A 105 1.63 -15.99 -6.17
CA GLU A 105 1.44 -14.84 -7.06
C GLU A 105 1.17 -15.25 -8.51
N LYS A 106 2.00 -16.14 -9.05
CA LYS A 106 1.85 -16.61 -10.44
C LYS A 106 0.51 -17.29 -10.66
N VAL A 107 0.04 -18.07 -9.68
CA VAL A 107 -1.27 -18.73 -9.76
C VAL A 107 -2.39 -17.71 -9.67
N LEU A 108 -2.36 -16.80 -8.71
CA LEU A 108 -3.38 -15.76 -8.53
C LEU A 108 -3.54 -14.88 -9.79
N LYS A 109 -2.43 -14.48 -10.41
CA LYS A 109 -2.46 -13.77 -11.70
C LYS A 109 -3.11 -14.61 -12.81
N LYS A 110 -2.84 -15.92 -12.86
CA LYS A 110 -3.41 -16.81 -13.87
C LYS A 110 -4.90 -17.06 -13.69
N VAL A 111 -5.39 -17.10 -12.45
CA VAL A 111 -6.84 -17.24 -12.16
C VAL A 111 -7.59 -15.92 -12.22
N GLY A 112 -6.92 -14.82 -12.60
CA GLY A 112 -7.55 -13.58 -12.98
C GLY A 112 -7.51 -12.46 -11.94
N ALA A 113 -6.72 -12.55 -10.88
CA ALA A 113 -6.52 -11.41 -9.99
C ALA A 113 -6.01 -10.19 -10.77
N ASP A 114 -6.69 -9.04 -10.62
CA ASP A 114 -6.29 -7.79 -11.28
C ASP A 114 -5.02 -7.21 -10.65
N VAL A 115 -4.89 -7.38 -9.33
CA VAL A 115 -3.69 -7.00 -8.58
C VAL A 115 -3.33 -8.09 -7.58
N VAL A 116 -2.04 -8.41 -7.51
CA VAL A 116 -1.51 -9.31 -6.46
C VAL A 116 -0.52 -8.53 -5.61
N ILE A 117 -0.70 -8.60 -4.30
CA ILE A 117 0.07 -7.84 -3.32
C ILE A 117 0.79 -8.75 -2.33
N PHE A 118 1.90 -8.26 -1.78
CA PHE A 118 2.71 -8.90 -0.73
C PHE A 118 2.94 -7.93 0.43
N PRO A 119 1.94 -7.63 1.25
CA PRO A 119 2.04 -6.58 2.27
C PRO A 119 3.24 -6.76 3.22
N GLU A 120 3.50 -8.01 3.64
CA GLU A 120 4.60 -8.31 4.55
C GLU A 120 5.98 -8.13 3.88
N ARG A 121 6.12 -8.53 2.61
CA ARG A 121 7.36 -8.35 1.83
C ARG A 121 7.62 -6.87 1.59
N GLU A 122 6.64 -6.14 1.11
CA GLU A 122 6.75 -4.71 0.78
C GLU A 122 7.09 -3.89 2.03
N MET A 123 6.38 -4.14 3.13
CA MET A 123 6.66 -3.46 4.39
C MET A 123 8.01 -3.88 4.99
N GLY A 124 8.38 -5.16 4.91
CA GLY A 124 9.67 -5.66 5.35
C GLY A 124 10.82 -5.02 4.60
N MET A 125 10.72 -4.91 3.27
CA MET A 125 11.73 -4.22 2.46
C MET A 125 11.82 -2.73 2.82
N ARG A 126 10.69 -2.06 3.05
CA ARG A 126 10.65 -0.66 3.45
C ARG A 126 11.33 -0.44 4.80
N ILE A 127 11.03 -1.25 5.81
CA ILE A 127 11.66 -1.18 7.14
C ILE A 127 13.16 -1.47 7.04
N ALA A 128 13.56 -2.51 6.31
CA ALA A 128 14.97 -2.86 6.17
C ALA A 128 15.78 -1.71 5.54
N ARG A 129 15.24 -1.08 4.50
CA ARG A 129 15.86 0.11 3.89
C ARG A 129 15.98 1.27 4.87
N SER A 130 14.93 1.57 5.64
CA SER A 130 14.98 2.65 6.64
C SER A 130 15.98 2.39 7.76
N MET A 131 16.22 1.13 8.13
CA MET A 131 17.21 0.76 9.17
C MET A 131 18.66 0.91 8.68
N VAL A 132 18.92 0.67 7.42
CA VAL A 132 20.27 0.79 6.84
C VAL A 132 20.61 2.26 6.52
N SER A 133 19.64 3.04 6.11
CA SER A 133 19.81 4.44 5.73
C SER A 133 19.65 5.34 6.95
N LYS A 134 20.79 5.84 7.46
CA LYS A 134 20.80 6.75 8.63
C LYS A 134 20.02 8.07 8.40
N ASN A 135 19.75 8.42 7.15
CA ASN A 135 19.18 9.72 6.76
C ASN A 135 17.77 9.63 6.16
N PHE A 136 17.21 8.42 5.91
CA PHE A 136 15.91 8.30 5.25
C PHE A 136 14.79 8.06 6.27
N ALA A 137 13.85 8.99 6.33
CA ALA A 137 12.64 8.86 7.15
C ALA A 137 11.60 7.96 6.44
N ASP A 138 11.51 8.06 5.12
CA ASP A 138 10.60 7.24 4.31
C ASP A 138 11.14 7.00 2.89
N TRP A 139 10.72 5.88 2.26
CA TRP A 139 11.10 5.49 0.91
C TRP A 139 9.87 4.95 0.17
N ILE A 140 9.51 5.60 -0.94
CA ILE A 140 8.39 5.21 -1.79
C ILE A 140 8.94 4.88 -3.18
N ALA A 141 8.84 3.62 -3.59
CA ALA A 141 9.19 3.20 -4.94
C ALA A 141 8.13 3.74 -5.94
N LEU A 142 8.57 4.45 -6.96
CA LEU A 142 7.73 4.93 -8.06
C LEU A 142 7.79 3.97 -9.26
N SER A 143 8.94 3.31 -9.44
CA SER A 143 9.19 2.25 -10.40
C SER A 143 10.38 1.41 -9.92
N ASP A 144 10.81 0.41 -10.70
CA ASP A 144 12.00 -0.39 -10.40
C ASP A 144 13.27 0.47 -10.33
N GLU A 145 13.32 1.60 -11.06
CA GLU A 145 14.50 2.46 -11.19
C GLU A 145 14.40 3.76 -10.40
N TYR A 146 13.20 4.27 -10.13
CA TYR A 146 12.97 5.59 -9.53
C TYR A 146 12.21 5.49 -8.21
N SER A 147 12.58 6.35 -7.29
CA SER A 147 11.92 6.45 -5.97
C SER A 147 11.75 7.90 -5.53
N MET A 148 10.86 8.07 -4.58
CA MET A 148 10.74 9.28 -3.77
C MET A 148 11.18 8.95 -2.35
N ILE A 149 12.01 9.81 -1.75
CA ILE A 149 12.50 9.65 -0.39
C ILE A 149 12.22 10.87 0.47
N GLU A 150 11.94 10.68 1.74
CA GLU A 150 12.06 11.71 2.77
C GLU A 150 13.42 11.52 3.46
N THR A 151 14.25 12.56 3.48
CA THR A 151 15.59 12.53 4.08
C THR A 151 15.88 13.81 4.83
N ALA A 152 16.68 13.71 5.90
CA ALA A 152 17.23 14.90 6.54
C ALA A 152 18.15 15.67 5.56
N VAL A 153 18.22 16.98 5.71
CA VAL A 153 19.19 17.80 4.98
C VAL A 153 20.59 17.28 5.26
N PRO A 154 21.36 16.83 4.25
CA PRO A 154 22.73 16.38 4.46
C PRO A 154 23.58 17.48 5.07
N GLN A 155 24.46 17.16 6.01
CA GLN A 155 25.30 18.15 6.68
C GLN A 155 26.10 19.03 5.70
N LYS A 156 26.54 18.45 4.58
CA LYS A 156 27.26 19.18 3.48
C LYS A 156 26.41 20.21 2.74
N TRP A 157 25.07 20.19 2.94
CA TRP A 157 24.11 21.10 2.32
C TRP A 157 23.60 22.18 3.28
N VAL A 158 23.80 22.02 4.57
CA VAL A 158 23.39 22.99 5.60
C VAL A 158 24.05 24.36 5.32
N GLY A 159 23.24 25.42 5.37
CA GLY A 159 23.66 26.79 5.07
C GLY A 159 23.71 27.15 3.59
N LYS A 160 23.56 26.20 2.67
CA LYS A 160 23.49 26.44 1.23
C LYS A 160 22.06 26.57 0.77
N THR A 161 21.86 27.22 -0.38
CA THR A 161 20.56 27.28 -1.06
C THR A 161 20.43 26.15 -2.10
N LEU A 162 19.21 25.84 -2.53
CA LEU A 162 19.00 24.89 -3.63
C LEU A 162 19.61 25.41 -4.95
N LEU A 163 19.69 26.74 -5.11
CA LEU A 163 20.37 27.38 -6.26
C LEU A 163 21.89 27.13 -6.23
N ASP A 164 22.52 27.32 -5.07
CA ASP A 164 23.96 27.07 -4.90
C ASP A 164 24.34 25.61 -5.16
N LEU A 165 23.44 24.71 -4.77
CA LEU A 165 23.67 23.28 -4.90
C LEU A 165 23.46 22.77 -6.32
N ASP A 166 22.66 23.48 -7.14
CA ASP A 166 22.20 23.01 -8.45
C ASP A 166 21.86 21.50 -8.44
N VAL A 167 20.90 21.14 -7.55
CA VAL A 167 20.67 19.77 -7.12
C VAL A 167 20.37 18.83 -8.29
N ARG A 168 19.64 19.34 -9.29
CA ARG A 168 19.30 18.54 -10.49
C ARG A 168 20.52 18.19 -11.32
N LYS A 169 21.43 19.15 -11.50
CA LYS A 169 22.64 18.99 -12.33
C LYS A 169 23.71 18.18 -11.63
N ASN A 170 23.92 18.46 -10.34
CA ASN A 170 25.04 17.88 -9.60
C ASN A 170 24.73 16.52 -8.95
N TYR A 171 23.46 16.26 -8.66
CA TYR A 171 23.05 15.06 -7.92
C TYR A 171 22.02 14.19 -8.65
N ASP A 172 21.50 14.65 -9.79
CA ASP A 172 20.48 13.92 -10.58
C ASP A 172 19.21 13.60 -9.78
N VAL A 173 18.82 14.54 -8.90
CA VAL A 173 17.58 14.42 -8.09
C VAL A 173 16.79 15.73 -8.13
N SER A 174 15.50 15.66 -7.92
CA SER A 174 14.61 16.82 -7.78
C SER A 174 14.11 16.96 -6.35
N VAL A 175 14.19 18.16 -5.80
CA VAL A 175 13.57 18.50 -4.51
C VAL A 175 12.11 18.87 -4.79
N VAL A 176 11.18 18.09 -4.20
CA VAL A 176 9.73 18.27 -4.36
C VAL A 176 9.17 19.12 -3.24
N GLY A 177 9.75 19.02 -2.05
CA GLY A 177 9.31 19.76 -0.89
C GLY A 177 10.32 19.72 0.24
N ILE A 178 10.10 20.63 1.19
CA ILE A 178 10.87 20.71 2.45
C ILE A 178 9.88 20.73 3.61
N LYS A 179 10.17 19.96 4.63
CA LYS A 179 9.41 19.95 5.88
C LYS A 179 10.22 20.66 6.96
N ARG A 180 9.64 21.71 7.51
CA ARG A 180 10.23 22.53 8.58
C ARG A 180 9.26 22.55 9.74
N ASN A 181 9.68 22.19 10.94
CA ASN A 181 8.86 22.25 12.16
C ASN A 181 7.49 21.56 12.03
N GLY A 182 7.40 20.50 11.23
CA GLY A 182 6.14 19.77 10.98
C GLY A 182 5.29 20.33 9.83
N GLU A 183 5.58 21.52 9.32
CA GLU A 183 4.93 22.10 8.15
C GLU A 183 5.62 21.68 6.87
N PHE A 184 4.83 21.38 5.83
CA PHE A 184 5.33 20.93 4.54
C PHE A 184 5.18 22.01 3.48
N GLU A 185 6.31 22.48 2.93
CA GLU A 185 6.39 23.45 1.84
C GLU A 185 6.63 22.70 0.52
N VAL A 186 5.62 22.67 -0.36
CA VAL A 186 5.74 22.12 -1.71
C VAL A 186 6.35 23.19 -2.62
N SER A 187 7.31 22.80 -3.47
CA SER A 187 8.06 23.73 -4.34
C SER A 187 8.75 24.85 -3.52
N PRO A 188 9.69 24.48 -2.63
CA PRO A 188 10.33 25.43 -1.73
C PRO A 188 11.08 26.52 -2.51
N ASP A 189 11.16 27.71 -1.91
CA ASP A 189 11.93 28.81 -2.46
C ASP A 189 13.41 28.40 -2.63
N PRO A 190 13.93 28.32 -3.86
CA PRO A 190 15.28 27.84 -4.11
C PRO A 190 16.39 28.77 -3.61
N GLY A 191 16.05 30.01 -3.26
CA GLY A 191 16.98 31.00 -2.70
C GLY A 191 17.09 30.97 -1.17
N LYS A 192 16.26 30.19 -0.48
CA LYS A 192 16.36 30.03 0.97
C LYS A 192 17.43 29.01 1.36
N ALA A 193 18.19 29.35 2.40
CA ALA A 193 19.19 28.44 2.96
C ALA A 193 18.53 27.21 3.62
N LEU A 194 19.13 26.06 3.40
CA LEU A 194 18.79 24.82 4.06
C LEU A 194 19.34 24.82 5.50
N GLU A 195 18.54 24.40 6.46
CA GLU A 195 18.90 24.39 7.87
C GLU A 195 18.99 22.95 8.40
N GLU A 196 19.76 22.76 9.44
CA GLU A 196 19.84 21.48 10.16
C GLU A 196 18.48 21.11 10.75
N GLY A 197 18.12 19.84 10.70
CA GLY A 197 16.82 19.33 11.20
C GLY A 197 15.65 19.46 10.23
N MET A 198 15.81 20.11 9.09
CA MET A 198 14.81 20.06 8.02
C MET A 198 14.81 18.68 7.36
N LEU A 199 13.63 18.23 6.92
CA LEU A 199 13.48 17.07 6.06
C LEU A 199 13.17 17.52 4.63
N MET A 200 13.75 16.84 3.66
CA MET A 200 13.51 17.08 2.23
C MET A 200 12.83 15.88 1.59
N ILE A 201 11.91 16.16 0.68
CA ILE A 201 11.34 15.16 -0.21
C ILE A 201 12.08 15.25 -1.55
N LEU A 202 12.74 14.16 -1.91
CA LEU A 202 13.53 14.06 -3.14
C LEU A 202 12.95 12.99 -4.06
N ILE A 203 12.98 13.24 -5.36
CA ILE A 203 12.70 12.24 -6.40
C ILE A 203 13.95 12.09 -7.27
N GLY A 204 14.31 10.85 -7.56
CA GLY A 204 15.45 10.56 -8.44
C GLY A 204 15.58 9.07 -8.72
N SER A 205 16.60 8.70 -9.49
CA SER A 205 16.95 7.28 -9.65
C SER A 205 17.45 6.71 -8.32
N ASN A 206 17.17 5.41 -8.07
CA ASN A 206 17.60 4.74 -6.84
C ASN A 206 19.11 4.95 -6.60
N ARG A 207 19.91 4.86 -7.67
CA ARG A 207 21.37 5.07 -7.63
C ARG A 207 21.79 6.50 -7.27
N ALA A 208 21.01 7.50 -7.70
CA ALA A 208 21.28 8.90 -7.38
C ALA A 208 20.93 9.21 -5.92
N LEU A 209 19.79 8.71 -5.46
CA LEU A 209 19.31 8.89 -4.08
C LEU A 209 20.23 8.25 -3.03
N GLU A 210 20.86 7.11 -3.33
CA GLU A 210 21.84 6.45 -2.44
C GLU A 210 23.11 7.28 -2.18
N LYS A 211 23.38 8.31 -3.00
CA LYS A 211 24.57 9.17 -2.85
C LYS A 211 24.32 10.45 -2.06
N ILE A 212 23.10 10.70 -1.69
CA ILE A 212 22.70 11.86 -0.91
C ILE A 212 23.06 11.66 0.55
#